data_3c0bef455e1a2a6ec380f3942db6be43
#
_entry.id   3c0bef455e1a2a6ec380f3942db6be43
#
_cell.length_a   1.000
_cell.length_b   1.000
_cell.length_c   1.000
_cell.angle_alpha   90.00
_cell.angle_beta   90.00
_cell.angle_gamma   90.00
#
_symmetry.space_group_name_H-M   'P 1'
#
loop_
_entity.id
_entity.type
_entity.pdbx_description
1 polymer ?
#
loop_
_entity_poly.entity_id
_entity_poly.type
_entity_poly.pdbx_seq_one_letter_code
_entity_poly.pdbx_strand_id
1 'polypeptide(L)'
;MTVLGFFYNDNIVKLYGSDIDGYMTAHAKKNLPLLSDAGLSTRRAELEELFQEYGKESHQEAIHSCDKLKEMLVKEIPVEIFSADCTKDLARISPDVIITDVPYGNLVEWQENAALNPDEMMNRLWDISREGTVLAVCMDKKQKCHTEQWTRVEKQNIGKRRFEIYIKDSEK
;
A
#
# COMPACT_ATOMS: atom_id res chain seq x y z
N MET A 1 -0.28 3.68 -0.93
CA MET A 1 -1.25 4.39 -0.05
C MET A 1 -1.76 5.67 -0.66
N THR A 2 -0.91 6.66 -0.98
CA THR A 2 -1.35 7.96 -1.55
C THR A 2 -2.23 7.79 -2.80
N VAL A 3 -1.84 6.94 -3.74
CA VAL A 3 -2.63 6.66 -4.96
C VAL A 3 -4.03 6.17 -4.61
N LEU A 4 -4.16 5.21 -3.68
CA LEU A 4 -5.47 4.71 -3.23
C LEU A 4 -6.30 5.82 -2.57
N GLY A 5 -5.65 6.66 -1.75
CA GLY A 5 -6.30 7.77 -1.07
C GLY A 5 -6.89 8.81 -2.04
N PHE A 6 -6.31 9.01 -3.21
CA PHE A 6 -6.84 9.93 -4.21
C PHE A 6 -7.91 9.26 -5.10
N PHE A 7 -7.62 8.10 -5.69
CA PHE A 7 -8.54 7.48 -6.65
C PHE A 7 -9.82 6.92 -6.02
N TYR A 8 -9.79 6.57 -4.73
CA TYR A 8 -10.93 5.98 -4.02
C TYR A 8 -11.36 6.80 -2.80
N ASN A 9 -11.05 8.11 -2.80
CA ASN A 9 -11.23 9.00 -1.66
C ASN A 9 -12.62 8.90 -1.02
N ASP A 10 -13.68 8.88 -1.83
CA ASP A 10 -15.07 8.82 -1.34
C ASP A 10 -15.40 7.55 -0.56
N ASN A 11 -14.81 6.42 -0.95
CA ASN A 11 -15.12 5.10 -0.41
C ASN A 11 -14.24 4.70 0.77
N ILE A 12 -13.08 5.37 0.95
CA ILE A 12 -12.14 5.02 2.00
C ILE A 12 -12.52 5.72 3.31
N VAL A 13 -12.67 4.94 4.37
CA VAL A 13 -12.91 5.44 5.73
C VAL A 13 -11.61 5.66 6.48
N LYS A 14 -10.65 4.74 6.34
CA LYS A 14 -9.33 4.80 6.98
C LYS A 14 -8.31 4.00 6.17
N LEU A 15 -7.07 4.48 6.12
CA LEU A 15 -5.93 3.78 5.54
C LEU A 15 -4.97 3.33 6.63
N TYR A 16 -4.55 2.08 6.55
CA TYR A 16 -3.45 1.54 7.36
C TYR A 16 -2.28 1.19 6.46
N GLY A 17 -1.07 1.46 6.93
CA GLY A 17 0.14 1.01 6.27
C GLY A 17 1.12 0.45 7.28
N SER A 18 1.74 -0.67 6.94
CA SER A 18 2.79 -1.25 7.76
C SER A 18 3.95 -1.73 6.90
N ASP A 19 5.12 -1.70 7.48
CA ASP A 19 6.34 -2.28 6.95
C ASP A 19 7.19 -2.73 8.13
N ILE A 20 7.99 -3.77 7.97
CA ILE A 20 8.94 -4.21 8.99
C ILE A 20 10.08 -3.20 9.13
N ASP A 21 10.44 -2.52 8.03
CA ASP A 21 11.49 -1.53 8.01
C ASP A 21 10.98 -0.17 8.51
N GLY A 22 11.52 0.26 9.67
CA GLY A 22 11.23 1.57 10.25
C GLY A 22 11.60 2.75 9.35
N TYR A 23 12.60 2.59 8.48
CA TYR A 23 12.96 3.61 7.50
C TYR A 23 11.87 3.79 6.45
N MET A 24 11.31 2.70 5.93
CA MET A 24 10.20 2.72 4.97
C MET A 24 8.95 3.32 5.59
N THR A 25 8.62 2.98 6.84
CA THR A 25 7.48 3.60 7.54
C THR A 25 7.69 5.10 7.78
N ALA A 26 8.91 5.54 8.07
CA ALA A 26 9.24 6.96 8.21
C ALA A 26 9.09 7.72 6.88
N HIS A 27 9.52 7.13 5.76
CA HIS A 27 9.30 7.69 4.42
C HIS A 27 7.82 7.74 4.04
N ALA A 28 7.06 6.70 4.35
CA ALA A 28 5.62 6.70 4.12
C ALA A 28 4.94 7.85 4.89
N LYS A 29 5.31 8.08 6.14
CA LYS A 29 4.79 9.20 6.96
C LYS A 29 5.08 10.58 6.34
N LYS A 30 6.20 10.76 5.66
CA LYS A 30 6.53 12.02 4.97
C LYS A 30 5.63 12.31 3.76
N ASN A 31 5.09 11.26 3.14
CA ASN A 31 4.21 11.39 1.98
C ASN A 31 2.72 11.54 2.35
N LEU A 32 2.35 11.28 3.60
CA LEU A 32 0.96 11.34 4.07
C LEU A 32 0.34 12.74 4.01
N PRO A 33 1.08 13.84 4.29
CA PRO A 33 0.51 15.17 4.17
C PRO A 33 -0.08 15.47 2.80
N LEU A 34 0.38 14.79 1.74
CA LEU A 34 -0.20 14.91 0.40
C LEU A 34 -1.66 14.47 0.31
N LEU A 35 -2.19 13.72 1.29
CA LEU A 35 -3.60 13.34 1.38
C LEU A 35 -4.46 14.39 2.13
N SER A 36 -3.96 15.62 2.25
CA SER A 36 -4.70 16.76 2.81
C SER A 36 -4.57 18.00 1.92
N ASP A 37 -5.55 18.87 1.99
CA ASP A 37 -5.51 20.16 1.27
C ASP A 37 -4.30 21.01 1.68
N ALA A 38 -4.03 21.07 2.99
CA ALA A 38 -2.90 21.81 3.53
C ALA A 38 -1.55 21.25 3.01
N GLY A 39 -1.37 19.96 3.00
CA GLY A 39 -0.15 19.32 2.52
C GLY A 39 0.07 19.50 1.01
N LEU A 40 -0.98 19.38 0.21
CA LEU A 40 -0.90 19.67 -1.23
C LEU A 40 -0.59 21.14 -1.50
N SER A 41 -1.19 22.06 -0.73
CA SER A 41 -0.90 23.50 -0.83
C SER A 41 0.56 23.81 -0.49
N THR A 42 1.10 23.21 0.58
CA THR A 42 2.51 23.34 0.95
C THR A 42 3.42 22.80 -0.16
N ARG A 43 3.13 21.61 -0.67
CA ARG A 43 3.92 21.01 -1.75
C ARG A 43 3.90 21.84 -3.02
N ARG A 44 2.74 22.40 -3.35
CA ARG A 44 2.59 23.29 -4.50
C ARG A 44 3.46 24.56 -4.36
N ALA A 45 3.46 25.19 -3.19
CA ALA A 45 4.29 26.37 -2.92
C ALA A 45 5.81 26.05 -3.05
N GLU A 46 6.26 24.92 -2.49
CA GLU A 46 7.65 24.46 -2.66
C GLU A 46 8.02 24.29 -4.15
N LEU A 47 7.12 23.74 -4.95
CA LEU A 47 7.35 23.55 -6.39
C LEU A 47 7.36 24.86 -7.16
N GLU A 48 6.56 25.85 -6.75
CA GLU A 48 6.60 27.22 -7.33
C GLU A 48 7.94 27.90 -7.05
N GLU A 49 8.46 27.81 -5.81
CA GLU A 49 9.79 28.31 -5.47
C GLU A 49 10.88 27.66 -6.32
N LEU A 50 10.85 26.32 -6.45
CA LEU A 50 11.79 25.57 -7.28
C LEU A 50 11.67 25.94 -8.77
N PHE A 51 10.47 26.21 -9.26
CA PHE A 51 10.27 26.64 -10.64
C PHE A 51 10.81 28.06 -10.87
N GLN A 52 10.62 28.96 -9.93
CA GLN A 52 11.19 30.30 -9.99
C GLN A 52 12.73 30.30 -9.97
N GLU A 53 13.32 29.40 -9.16
CA GLU A 53 14.78 29.30 -9.03
C GLU A 53 15.44 28.61 -10.23
N TYR A 54 14.85 27.53 -10.75
CA TYR A 54 15.50 26.69 -11.75
C TYR A 54 14.85 26.73 -13.14
N GLY A 55 13.64 27.25 -13.30
CA GLY A 55 12.92 27.37 -14.57
C GLY A 55 12.62 26.02 -15.27
N LYS A 56 12.64 24.89 -14.53
CA LYS A 56 12.49 23.56 -15.13
C LYS A 56 11.02 23.25 -15.42
N GLU A 57 10.72 22.82 -16.63
CA GLU A 57 9.39 22.39 -17.07
C GLU A 57 8.80 21.28 -16.16
N SER A 58 9.65 20.37 -15.69
CA SER A 58 9.22 19.32 -14.74
C SER A 58 8.63 19.86 -13.43
N HIS A 59 9.06 21.04 -12.95
CA HIS A 59 8.45 21.66 -11.78
C HIS A 59 7.06 22.21 -12.10
N GLN A 60 6.89 22.79 -13.29
CA GLN A 60 5.59 23.28 -13.75
C GLN A 60 4.58 22.14 -13.94
N GLU A 61 5.01 21.02 -14.52
CA GLU A 61 4.18 19.80 -14.62
C GLU A 61 3.80 19.25 -13.25
N ALA A 62 4.72 19.30 -12.27
CA ALA A 62 4.44 18.86 -10.90
C ALA A 62 3.45 19.78 -10.18
N ILE A 63 3.51 21.11 -10.39
CA ILE A 63 2.51 22.07 -9.89
C ILE A 63 1.13 21.71 -10.44
N HIS A 64 1.01 21.52 -11.74
CA HIS A 64 -0.25 21.11 -12.38
C HIS A 64 -0.79 19.77 -11.85
N SER A 65 0.13 18.83 -11.55
CA SER A 65 -0.24 17.56 -10.92
C SER A 65 -0.78 17.77 -9.50
N CYS A 66 -0.21 18.67 -8.71
CA CYS A 66 -0.73 19.02 -7.39
C CYS A 66 -2.15 19.60 -7.47
N ASP A 67 -2.42 20.49 -8.46
CA ASP A 67 -3.74 21.07 -8.64
C ASP A 67 -4.78 19.98 -8.98
N LYS A 68 -4.45 19.05 -9.87
CA LYS A 68 -5.31 17.91 -10.17
C LYS A 68 -5.57 17.00 -8.96
N LEU A 69 -4.53 16.72 -8.18
CA LEU A 69 -4.69 15.90 -6.97
C LEU A 69 -5.58 16.58 -5.95
N LYS A 70 -5.52 17.91 -5.87
CA LYS A 70 -6.38 18.70 -4.99
C LYS A 70 -7.84 18.60 -5.39
N GLU A 71 -8.16 18.60 -6.69
CA GLU A 71 -9.51 18.39 -7.20
C GLU A 71 -10.06 16.99 -6.89
N MET A 72 -9.19 15.98 -6.80
CA MET A 72 -9.55 14.61 -6.46
C MET A 72 -9.77 14.38 -4.96
N LEU A 73 -9.31 15.30 -4.12
CA LEU A 73 -9.39 15.17 -2.67
C LEU A 73 -10.74 15.68 -2.15
N VAL A 74 -11.75 14.82 -2.12
CA VAL A 74 -13.11 15.16 -1.67
C VAL A 74 -13.17 15.30 -0.15
N LYS A 75 -12.39 14.48 0.59
CA LYS A 75 -12.30 14.51 2.06
C LYS A 75 -10.92 14.09 2.54
N GLU A 76 -10.56 14.51 3.74
CA GLU A 76 -9.39 13.99 4.42
C GLU A 76 -9.64 12.58 4.94
N ILE A 77 -8.68 11.68 4.72
CA ILE A 77 -8.76 10.29 5.14
C ILE A 77 -7.82 10.09 6.34
N PRO A 78 -8.30 9.58 7.48
CA PRO A 78 -7.43 9.18 8.57
C PRO A 78 -6.44 8.10 8.11
N VAL A 79 -5.16 8.32 8.35
CA VAL A 79 -4.09 7.39 7.98
C VAL A 79 -3.25 7.04 9.19
N GLU A 80 -2.96 5.75 9.35
CA GLU A 80 -2.11 5.23 10.41
C GLU A 80 -0.98 4.39 9.81
N ILE A 81 0.26 4.71 10.15
CA ILE A 81 1.45 3.97 9.73
C ILE A 81 2.21 3.48 10.96
N PHE A 82 2.50 2.20 10.96
CA PHE A 82 3.21 1.53 12.04
C PHE A 82 4.23 0.54 11.53
N SER A 83 5.22 0.21 12.37
CA SER A 83 6.19 -0.84 12.06
C SER A 83 5.61 -2.17 12.54
N ALA A 84 5.55 -3.16 11.65
CA ALA A 84 5.07 -4.50 11.97
C ALA A 84 5.67 -5.54 11.03
N ASP A 85 5.92 -6.71 11.58
CA ASP A 85 6.22 -7.92 10.84
C ASP A 85 4.90 -8.63 10.51
N CYS A 86 4.55 -8.70 9.23
CA CYS A 86 3.29 -9.27 8.77
C CYS A 86 3.16 -10.79 9.03
N THR A 87 4.25 -11.45 9.45
CA THR A 87 4.25 -12.86 9.82
C THR A 87 4.08 -13.09 11.33
N LYS A 88 4.08 -12.03 12.13
CA LYS A 88 3.95 -12.08 13.59
C LYS A 88 2.65 -11.42 14.04
N ASP A 89 2.78 -10.28 14.69
CA ASP A 89 1.63 -9.56 15.22
C ASP A 89 1.26 -8.37 14.34
N LEU A 90 0.18 -8.50 13.59
CA LEU A 90 -0.49 -7.37 12.99
C LEU A 90 -1.38 -6.71 14.03
N ALA A 91 -1.41 -5.38 14.04
CA ALA A 91 -2.29 -4.61 14.89
C ALA A 91 -3.74 -5.12 14.77
N ARG A 92 -4.55 -4.92 15.81
CA ARG A 92 -5.99 -5.27 15.79
C ARG A 92 -6.74 -4.34 14.83
N ILE A 93 -6.56 -4.59 13.54
CA ILE A 93 -7.27 -3.96 12.45
C ILE A 93 -8.21 -5.00 11.84
N SER A 94 -9.31 -4.55 11.28
CA SER A 94 -10.23 -5.41 10.52
C SER A 94 -10.45 -4.76 9.15
N PRO A 95 -9.55 -4.99 8.21
CA PRO A 95 -9.58 -4.34 6.90
C PRO A 95 -10.64 -4.98 5.99
N ASP A 96 -11.22 -4.16 5.09
CA ASP A 96 -12.04 -4.64 3.99
C ASP A 96 -11.20 -5.07 2.80
N VAL A 97 -10.06 -4.37 2.59
CA VAL A 97 -9.13 -4.62 1.50
C VAL A 97 -7.70 -4.61 2.03
N ILE A 98 -6.93 -5.62 1.65
CA ILE A 98 -5.50 -5.74 1.93
C ILE A 98 -4.76 -5.76 0.60
N ILE A 99 -3.72 -4.94 0.47
CA ILE A 99 -2.82 -4.94 -0.69
C ILE A 99 -1.41 -5.09 -0.17
N THR A 100 -0.71 -6.12 -0.63
CA THR A 100 0.66 -6.41 -0.21
C THR A 100 1.54 -6.83 -1.36
N ASP A 101 2.83 -6.52 -1.25
CA ASP A 101 3.87 -6.95 -2.17
C ASP A 101 4.85 -7.86 -1.40
N VAL A 102 4.93 -9.11 -1.82
CA VAL A 102 5.81 -10.09 -1.19
C VAL A 102 7.24 -9.83 -1.62
N PRO A 103 8.23 -9.83 -0.71
CA PRO A 103 9.64 -9.70 -1.07
C PRO A 103 10.06 -10.69 -2.16
N TYR A 104 10.71 -10.19 -3.21
CA TYR A 104 11.16 -10.99 -4.35
C TYR A 104 12.55 -10.57 -4.83
N GLY A 105 13.28 -11.55 -5.34
CA GLY A 105 14.64 -11.35 -5.87
C GLY A 105 15.71 -11.23 -4.79
N ASN A 106 16.96 -10.97 -5.23
CA ASN A 106 18.14 -10.93 -4.36
C ASN A 106 18.30 -9.59 -3.61
N LEU A 107 17.37 -8.66 -3.74
CA LEU A 107 17.48 -7.30 -3.20
C LEU A 107 16.75 -7.12 -1.86
N VAL A 108 15.80 -7.99 -1.55
CA VAL A 108 15.06 -7.96 -0.28
C VAL A 108 14.99 -9.39 0.23
N GLU A 109 15.80 -9.68 1.23
CA GLU A 109 15.73 -10.95 1.96
C GLU A 109 14.67 -10.83 3.05
N TRP A 110 13.91 -11.90 3.25
CA TRP A 110 13.13 -12.06 4.46
C TRP A 110 14.11 -12.09 5.64
N GLN A 111 14.04 -11.08 6.53
CA GLN A 111 14.99 -10.95 7.63
C GLN A 111 15.03 -12.24 8.45
N GLU A 112 16.25 -12.78 8.59
CA GLU A 112 16.70 -13.84 9.51
C GLU A 112 16.19 -15.28 9.32
N ASN A 113 15.21 -15.55 8.46
CA ASN A 113 14.86 -16.95 8.19
C ASN A 113 14.41 -17.12 6.74
N ALA A 114 15.19 -17.87 5.97
CA ALA A 114 14.82 -18.38 4.64
C ALA A 114 13.54 -19.26 4.64
N ALA A 115 12.93 -19.44 5.79
CA ALA A 115 11.70 -20.20 6.02
C ALA A 115 10.46 -19.33 6.25
N LEU A 116 10.55 -18.02 6.19
CA LEU A 116 9.36 -17.18 6.23
C LEU A 116 8.66 -17.25 4.88
N ASN A 117 7.82 -18.23 4.81
CA ASN A 117 7.00 -18.61 3.71
C ASN A 117 5.88 -17.56 3.55
N PRO A 118 5.56 -17.13 2.32
CA PRO A 118 4.34 -16.37 2.04
C PRO A 118 3.08 -16.95 2.70
N ASP A 119 3.08 -18.24 2.94
CA ASP A 119 1.98 -18.98 3.58
C ASP A 119 1.73 -18.51 5.02
N GLU A 120 2.78 -18.18 5.79
CA GLU A 120 2.60 -17.67 7.15
C GLU A 120 2.00 -16.24 7.15
N MET A 121 2.45 -15.39 6.24
CA MET A 121 1.81 -14.11 6.01
C MET A 121 0.32 -14.27 5.66
N MET A 122 -0.02 -15.20 4.77
CA MET A 122 -1.41 -15.47 4.39
C MET A 122 -2.26 -15.88 5.59
N ASN A 123 -1.72 -16.74 6.48
CA ASN A 123 -2.41 -17.14 7.70
C ASN A 123 -2.65 -15.97 8.66
N ARG A 124 -1.64 -15.12 8.86
CA ARG A 124 -1.77 -13.93 9.72
C ARG A 124 -2.73 -12.90 9.15
N LEU A 125 -2.72 -12.69 7.84
CA LEU A 125 -3.70 -11.84 7.18
C LEU A 125 -5.12 -12.39 7.31
N TRP A 126 -5.27 -13.72 7.30
CA TRP A 126 -6.57 -14.35 7.57
C TRP A 126 -7.08 -14.02 8.97
N ASP A 127 -6.22 -14.10 10.00
CA ASP A 127 -6.60 -13.89 11.41
C ASP A 127 -7.17 -12.49 11.66
N ILE A 128 -6.65 -11.46 10.97
CA ILE A 128 -7.12 -10.06 11.10
C ILE A 128 -8.27 -9.71 10.18
N SER A 129 -8.57 -10.57 9.22
CA SER A 129 -9.60 -10.33 8.21
C SER A 129 -10.98 -10.75 8.68
N ARG A 130 -12.00 -10.13 8.15
CA ARG A 130 -13.40 -10.54 8.30
C ARG A 130 -13.90 -11.20 7.02
N GLU A 131 -15.04 -11.83 7.08
CA GLU A 131 -15.74 -12.36 5.90
C GLU A 131 -15.91 -11.26 4.85
N GLY A 132 -15.67 -11.61 3.59
CA GLY A 132 -15.70 -10.68 2.47
C GLY A 132 -14.44 -9.82 2.29
N THR A 133 -13.45 -9.90 3.21
CA THR A 133 -12.16 -9.20 3.01
C THR A 133 -11.49 -9.66 1.72
N VAL A 134 -11.08 -8.69 0.91
CA VAL A 134 -10.32 -8.90 -0.33
C VAL A 134 -8.84 -8.72 -0.07
N LEU A 135 -8.03 -9.69 -0.49
CA LEU A 135 -6.57 -9.65 -0.41
C LEU A 135 -5.97 -9.68 -1.80
N ALA A 136 -5.23 -8.64 -2.17
CA ALA A 136 -4.43 -8.57 -3.39
C ALA A 136 -2.95 -8.73 -3.06
N VAL A 137 -2.31 -9.75 -3.63
CA VAL A 137 -0.89 -10.06 -3.41
C VAL A 137 -0.13 -9.93 -4.71
N CYS A 138 0.96 -9.14 -4.69
CA CYS A 138 1.96 -9.10 -5.75
C CYS A 138 3.18 -9.91 -5.33
N MET A 139 3.71 -10.74 -6.22
CA MET A 139 4.85 -11.61 -5.94
C MET A 139 5.68 -11.88 -7.20
N ASP A 140 6.87 -12.47 -7.07
CA ASP A 140 7.59 -13.00 -8.23
C ASP A 140 6.80 -14.14 -8.87
N LYS A 141 6.88 -14.24 -10.19
CA LYS A 141 6.18 -15.28 -10.96
C LYS A 141 6.51 -16.72 -10.53
N LYS A 142 7.69 -16.93 -9.93
CA LYS A 142 8.14 -18.24 -9.45
C LYS A 142 7.67 -18.54 -8.03
N GLN A 143 7.33 -17.51 -7.24
CA GLN A 143 6.80 -17.70 -5.91
C GLN A 143 5.37 -18.24 -5.97
N LYS A 144 4.96 -18.94 -4.93
CA LYS A 144 3.60 -19.45 -4.76
C LYS A 144 3.18 -19.21 -3.32
N CYS A 145 1.94 -18.81 -3.13
CA CYS A 145 1.26 -18.86 -1.84
C CYS A 145 0.40 -20.12 -1.79
N HIS A 146 0.61 -20.95 -0.78
CA HIS A 146 -0.23 -22.09 -0.50
C HIS A 146 -1.17 -21.71 0.64
N THR A 147 -2.44 -21.70 0.38
CA THR A 147 -3.45 -21.40 1.40
C THR A 147 -4.67 -22.26 1.15
N GLU A 148 -5.17 -22.87 2.22
CA GLU A 148 -6.43 -23.63 2.20
C GLU A 148 -7.60 -22.76 2.65
N GLN A 149 -7.30 -21.64 3.32
CA GLN A 149 -8.27 -20.74 3.93
C GLN A 149 -8.83 -19.73 2.92
N TRP A 150 -7.95 -19.07 2.15
CA TRP A 150 -8.34 -18.04 1.18
C TRP A 150 -8.88 -18.65 -0.12
N THR A 151 -9.98 -18.11 -0.63
CA THR A 151 -10.50 -18.46 -1.95
C THR A 151 -9.87 -17.55 -2.99
N ARG A 152 -9.04 -18.12 -3.89
CA ARG A 152 -8.45 -17.34 -4.98
C ARG A 152 -9.49 -17.11 -6.09
N VAL A 153 -9.77 -15.84 -6.38
CA VAL A 153 -10.73 -15.43 -7.41
C VAL A 153 -10.08 -14.99 -8.71
N GLU A 154 -8.84 -14.50 -8.66
CA GLU A 154 -8.14 -14.05 -9.86
C GLU A 154 -6.64 -14.31 -9.77
N LYS A 155 -6.02 -14.47 -10.94
CA LYS A 155 -4.57 -14.58 -11.12
C LYS A 155 -4.15 -13.98 -12.44
N GLN A 156 -3.21 -13.03 -12.40
CA GLN A 156 -2.64 -12.39 -13.58
C GLN A 156 -1.11 -12.38 -13.52
N ASN A 157 -0.44 -12.59 -14.66
CA ASN A 157 1.00 -12.42 -14.77
C ASN A 157 1.31 -11.23 -15.66
N ILE A 158 2.13 -10.30 -15.16
CA ILE A 158 2.60 -9.12 -15.89
C ILE A 158 4.12 -9.10 -15.82
N GLY A 159 4.79 -9.41 -16.93
CA GLY A 159 6.25 -9.52 -16.97
C GLY A 159 6.77 -10.60 -16.02
N LYS A 160 7.60 -10.20 -15.06
CA LYS A 160 8.17 -11.09 -14.03
C LYS A 160 7.30 -11.20 -12.77
N ARG A 161 6.22 -10.45 -12.69
CA ARG A 161 5.35 -10.39 -11.53
C ARG A 161 4.09 -11.22 -11.72
N ARG A 162 3.57 -11.71 -10.60
CA ARG A 162 2.29 -12.38 -10.48
C ARG A 162 1.44 -11.58 -9.51
N PHE A 163 0.20 -11.35 -9.89
CA PHE A 163 -0.83 -10.75 -9.07
C PHE A 163 -1.90 -11.81 -8.82
N GLU A 164 -2.24 -12.02 -7.57
CA GLU A 164 -3.32 -12.93 -7.18
C GLU A 164 -4.28 -12.18 -6.26
N ILE A 165 -5.58 -12.38 -6.49
CA ILE A 165 -6.65 -11.81 -5.69
C ILE A 165 -7.38 -12.95 -4.99
N TYR A 166 -7.58 -12.79 -3.70
CA TYR A 166 -8.23 -13.72 -2.82
C TYR A 166 -9.39 -13.05 -2.07
N ILE A 167 -10.37 -13.84 -1.66
CA ILE A 167 -11.47 -13.41 -0.80
C ILE A 167 -11.50 -14.32 0.42
N LYS A 168 -11.73 -13.74 1.60
CA LYS A 168 -12.07 -14.52 2.80
C LYS A 168 -13.53 -14.93 2.70
N ASP A 169 -13.74 -16.22 2.51
CA ASP A 169 -15.06 -16.84 2.39
C ASP A 169 -15.25 -17.80 3.56
N SER A 170 -16.39 -17.70 4.25
CA SER A 170 -16.73 -18.54 5.41
C SER A 170 -17.27 -19.92 5.03
N GLU A 171 -17.49 -20.18 3.74
CA GLU A 171 -18.04 -21.47 3.27
C GLU A 171 -16.96 -22.54 2.93
N LYS A 172 -15.74 -22.41 3.48
CA LYS A 172 -14.71 -23.44 3.35
C LYS A 172 -14.41 -24.12 4.66
#